data_ea3ed20e5e68cd661bc916e30b46d578
#
_entry.id   ea3ed20e5e68cd661bc916e30b46d578
#
_cell.length_a   1.000
_cell.length_b   1.000
_cell.length_c   1.000
_cell.angle_alpha   90.00
_cell.angle_beta   90.00
_cell.angle_gamma   90.00
#
_symmetry.space_group_name_H-M   'P 1'
#
loop_
_entity.id
_entity.type
_entity.pdbx_description
1 polymer ?
#
loop_
_entity_poly.entity_id
_entity_poly.type
_entity_poly.pdbx_seq_one_letter_code
_entity_poly.pdbx_strand_id
1 'polypeptide(L)'
;MSENRKRFFTSESVTEGHPDKICDQISDAVLDAIYAQDPQARVACETACTTGMVLVMGEISTNCYVDIPSVVRRTVCEIGYDRPEYGFDGNSCAVLTAIDEQSADIALGVDNSLESKAGESSDGDTGAGDQGMMFGYACDETPEYMPAAIAYAHRLTRRLTEVRKNGTFPWLRPDGKSQVTVEYGPDGSVRRIDTVVISTQHAAEVSQETIRESILAEVVKKTLPAALLDENTKYFVNPTGRFVIGGPAGDSGLTGRKIVVDTYGGYACHGGGAFSGKDPTKVDRSAAYMARYIAKNLVAAGLAKKCEIELAYAIGVAKPVSVLVDTEGTGLKSDSELEEIVSREFDLRPARIIERLGLRAPIYRQTAAYGHFGRTDVDLPWERLDAVDTLKKYL
;
A
#
# COMPACT_ATOMS: atom_id res chain seq x y z
N MET A 1 -15.25 33.60 14.82
CA MET A 1 -14.24 33.24 13.79
C MET A 1 -14.92 32.34 12.79
N SER A 2 -14.78 32.58 11.50
CA SER A 2 -15.76 32.23 10.47
C SER A 2 -16.14 30.75 10.46
N GLU A 3 -17.38 30.43 10.78
CA GLU A 3 -18.04 29.11 10.71
C GLU A 3 -18.16 28.53 9.29
N ASN A 4 -17.54 29.14 8.29
CA ASN A 4 -17.76 28.82 6.89
C ASN A 4 -16.48 28.51 6.10
N ARG A 5 -15.37 28.12 6.76
CA ARG A 5 -14.14 27.74 6.04
C ARG A 5 -14.28 26.32 5.51
N LYS A 6 -14.47 26.17 4.19
CA LYS A 6 -14.38 24.88 3.51
C LYS A 6 -13.00 24.27 3.72
N ARG A 7 -12.95 23.00 4.15
CA ARG A 7 -11.72 22.22 4.26
C ARG A 7 -11.67 21.25 3.08
N PHE A 8 -10.58 21.26 2.35
CA PHE A 8 -10.35 20.30 1.27
C PHE A 8 -9.18 19.39 1.62
N PHE A 9 -9.30 18.13 1.23
CA PHE A 9 -8.18 17.19 1.29
C PHE A 9 -8.09 16.42 -0.03
N THR A 10 -6.87 16.20 -0.50
CA THR A 10 -6.60 15.58 -1.80
C THR A 10 -5.67 14.39 -1.64
N SER A 11 -6.02 13.27 -2.28
CA SER A 11 -5.14 12.12 -2.40
C SER A 11 -5.05 11.66 -3.85
N GLU A 12 -3.94 11.02 -4.19
CA GLU A 12 -3.73 10.43 -5.51
C GLU A 12 -3.54 8.92 -5.43
N SER A 13 -3.78 8.24 -6.54
CA SER A 13 -3.46 6.84 -6.75
C SER A 13 -2.96 6.61 -8.17
N VAL A 14 -2.28 5.50 -8.39
CA VAL A 14 -1.76 5.12 -9.71
C VAL A 14 -2.18 3.69 -10.06
N THR A 15 -2.23 3.39 -11.36
CA THR A 15 -2.55 2.05 -11.84
C THR A 15 -1.36 1.09 -11.69
N GLU A 16 -1.60 -0.20 -11.86
CA GLU A 16 -0.58 -1.24 -11.85
C GLU A 16 0.52 -1.04 -12.91
N GLY A 17 0.24 -0.31 -14.00
CA GLY A 17 1.17 -0.03 -15.08
C GLY A 17 2.02 1.25 -14.90
N HIS A 18 1.87 1.96 -13.78
CA HIS A 18 2.77 3.05 -13.43
C HIS A 18 4.19 2.51 -13.15
N PRO A 19 5.28 3.15 -13.63
CA PRO A 19 6.63 2.62 -13.50
C PRO A 19 7.03 2.19 -12.08
N ASP A 20 6.78 3.02 -11.08
CA ASP A 20 7.08 2.67 -9.70
C ASP A 20 6.26 1.45 -9.24
N LYS A 21 4.98 1.33 -9.67
CA LYS A 21 4.13 0.20 -9.32
C LYS A 21 4.47 -1.08 -10.06
N ILE A 22 5.04 -1.01 -11.25
CA ILE A 22 5.66 -2.15 -11.91
C ILE A 22 6.79 -2.70 -11.04
N CYS A 23 7.66 -1.82 -10.53
CA CYS A 23 8.78 -2.20 -9.67
C CYS A 23 8.31 -2.83 -8.36
N ASP A 24 7.32 -2.24 -7.70
CA ASP A 24 6.73 -2.80 -6.47
C ASP A 24 6.14 -4.19 -6.71
N GLN A 25 5.40 -4.38 -7.80
CA GLN A 25 4.82 -5.69 -8.15
C GLN A 25 5.87 -6.74 -8.50
N ILE A 26 6.96 -6.35 -9.14
CA ILE A 26 8.08 -7.27 -9.43
C ILE A 26 8.75 -7.68 -8.12
N SER A 27 9.10 -6.73 -7.25
CA SER A 27 9.75 -7.00 -5.98
C SER A 27 8.92 -7.93 -5.10
N ASP A 28 7.61 -7.71 -5.00
CA ASP A 28 6.71 -8.58 -4.24
C ASP A 28 6.43 -9.92 -4.96
N ALA A 29 6.47 -9.97 -6.30
CA ALA A 29 6.35 -11.23 -7.02
C ALA A 29 7.58 -12.15 -6.82
N VAL A 30 8.77 -11.55 -6.69
CA VAL A 30 9.99 -12.28 -6.32
C VAL A 30 9.88 -12.81 -4.89
N LEU A 31 9.45 -11.98 -3.95
CA LEU A 31 9.21 -12.38 -2.56
C LEU A 31 8.21 -13.54 -2.48
N ASP A 32 7.06 -13.44 -3.13
CA ASP A 32 6.03 -14.48 -3.14
C ASP A 32 6.54 -15.79 -3.77
N ALA A 33 7.33 -15.72 -4.85
CA ALA A 33 7.91 -16.89 -5.49
C ALA A 33 8.92 -17.63 -4.59
N ILE A 34 9.64 -16.89 -3.74
CA ILE A 34 10.53 -17.44 -2.72
C ILE A 34 9.71 -18.03 -1.57
N TYR A 35 8.73 -17.30 -1.05
CA TYR A 35 7.92 -17.71 0.10
C TYR A 35 7.04 -18.93 -0.17
N ALA A 36 6.68 -19.16 -1.41
CA ALA A 36 5.99 -20.38 -1.82
C ALA A 36 6.84 -21.65 -1.62
N GLN A 37 8.18 -21.54 -1.51
CA GLN A 37 9.12 -22.64 -1.39
C GLN A 37 9.90 -22.58 -0.06
N ASP A 38 10.23 -21.39 0.42
CA ASP A 38 11.01 -21.15 1.65
C ASP A 38 10.39 -20.01 2.47
N PRO A 39 9.42 -20.30 3.35
CA PRO A 39 8.77 -19.29 4.21
C PRO A 39 9.71 -18.67 5.27
N GLN A 40 10.92 -19.21 5.44
CA GLN A 40 11.92 -18.67 6.38
C GLN A 40 12.95 -17.77 5.70
N ALA A 41 12.90 -17.64 4.39
CA ALA A 41 13.81 -16.80 3.63
C ALA A 41 13.87 -15.36 4.14
N ARG A 42 15.05 -14.75 4.02
CA ARG A 42 15.26 -13.32 4.25
C ARG A 42 15.35 -12.63 2.89
N VAL A 43 14.46 -11.66 2.68
CA VAL A 43 14.33 -11.00 1.39
C VAL A 43 14.26 -9.50 1.57
N ALA A 44 15.17 -8.80 0.91
CA ALA A 44 15.13 -7.38 0.65
C ALA A 44 15.35 -7.22 -0.87
N CYS A 45 14.27 -7.15 -1.63
CA CYS A 45 14.29 -7.14 -3.09
C CYS A 45 13.83 -5.79 -3.61
N GLU A 46 14.68 -5.09 -4.32
CA GLU A 46 14.40 -3.80 -4.94
C GLU A 46 14.45 -3.93 -6.46
N THR A 47 13.63 -3.17 -7.13
CA THR A 47 13.54 -3.16 -8.59
C THR A 47 13.63 -1.74 -9.12
N ALA A 48 14.35 -1.56 -10.22
CA ALA A 48 14.32 -0.35 -11.02
C ALA A 48 13.92 -0.71 -12.46
N CYS A 49 13.13 0.15 -13.11
CA CYS A 49 12.80 -0.01 -14.52
C CYS A 49 12.93 1.31 -15.27
N THR A 50 13.28 1.20 -16.54
CA THR A 50 13.35 2.32 -17.50
C THR A 50 13.13 1.78 -18.90
N THR A 51 13.27 2.60 -19.94
CA THR A 51 13.08 2.20 -21.33
C THR A 51 13.82 0.90 -21.66
N GLY A 52 13.07 -0.16 -21.94
CA GLY A 52 13.60 -1.46 -22.39
C GLY A 52 14.35 -2.28 -21.34
N MET A 53 14.37 -1.90 -20.07
CA MET A 53 15.18 -2.57 -19.04
C MET A 53 14.47 -2.68 -17.71
N VAL A 54 14.69 -3.80 -17.00
CA VAL A 54 14.41 -4.00 -15.57
C VAL A 54 15.69 -4.46 -14.89
N LEU A 55 16.03 -3.85 -13.76
CA LEU A 55 17.09 -4.27 -12.86
C LEU A 55 16.46 -4.71 -11.54
N VAL A 56 16.71 -5.95 -11.13
CA VAL A 56 16.34 -6.48 -9.81
C VAL A 56 17.61 -6.60 -8.97
N MET A 57 17.61 -6.01 -7.79
CA MET A 57 18.78 -5.94 -6.90
C MET A 57 18.36 -6.11 -5.44
N GLY A 58 19.32 -6.34 -4.58
CA GLY A 58 19.09 -6.45 -3.14
C GLY A 58 19.74 -7.67 -2.51
N GLU A 59 19.33 -8.01 -1.28
CA GLU A 59 19.88 -9.09 -0.49
C GLU A 59 18.84 -10.18 -0.25
N ILE A 60 19.16 -11.41 -0.65
CA ILE A 60 18.27 -12.56 -0.52
C ILE A 60 19.04 -13.75 0.03
N SER A 61 18.64 -14.25 1.21
CA SER A 61 19.13 -15.48 1.80
C SER A 61 17.99 -16.50 1.83
N THR A 62 18.13 -17.56 1.03
CA THR A 62 17.10 -18.60 0.87
C THR A 62 17.74 -19.94 0.51
N ASN A 63 17.01 -21.03 0.79
CA ASN A 63 17.37 -22.39 0.41
C ASN A 63 16.75 -22.83 -0.93
N CYS A 64 15.95 -21.97 -1.57
CA CYS A 64 15.32 -22.29 -2.85
C CYS A 64 15.95 -21.52 -4.03
N TYR A 65 15.69 -22.01 -5.23
CA TYR A 65 16.02 -21.31 -6.47
C TYR A 65 14.75 -20.69 -7.08
N VAL A 66 14.86 -19.42 -7.47
CA VAL A 66 13.81 -18.71 -8.21
C VAL A 66 14.41 -18.13 -9.50
N ASP A 67 13.80 -18.43 -10.63
CA ASP A 67 14.13 -17.80 -11.91
C ASP A 67 13.56 -16.37 -11.95
N ILE A 68 14.31 -15.42 -11.38
CA ILE A 68 13.93 -14.02 -11.29
C ILE A 68 13.57 -13.42 -12.66
N PRO A 69 14.36 -13.61 -13.75
CA PRO A 69 13.99 -13.15 -15.08
C PRO A 69 12.61 -13.60 -15.54
N SER A 70 12.27 -14.86 -15.31
CA SER A 70 10.93 -15.39 -15.66
C SER A 70 9.81 -14.76 -14.80
N VAL A 71 10.05 -14.52 -13.52
CA VAL A 71 9.10 -13.80 -12.64
C VAL A 71 8.87 -12.37 -13.15
N VAL A 72 9.92 -11.65 -13.48
CA VAL A 72 9.86 -10.28 -14.03
C VAL A 72 9.02 -10.25 -15.30
N ARG A 73 9.36 -11.08 -16.31
CA ARG A 73 8.67 -11.10 -17.60
C ARG A 73 7.18 -11.40 -17.46
N ARG A 74 6.84 -12.41 -16.67
CA ARG A 74 5.46 -12.76 -16.38
C ARG A 74 4.72 -11.61 -15.74
N THR A 75 5.30 -10.97 -14.72
CA THR A 75 4.68 -9.84 -14.02
C THR A 75 4.41 -8.67 -14.96
N VAL A 76 5.38 -8.29 -15.78
CA VAL A 76 5.26 -7.19 -16.75
C VAL A 76 4.19 -7.50 -17.80
N CYS A 77 4.15 -8.72 -18.33
CA CYS A 77 3.13 -9.15 -19.30
C CYS A 77 1.71 -9.17 -18.68
N GLU A 78 1.56 -9.67 -17.45
CA GLU A 78 0.28 -9.69 -16.73
C GLU A 78 -0.26 -8.30 -16.40
N ILE A 79 0.61 -7.32 -16.18
CA ILE A 79 0.24 -5.90 -16.08
C ILE A 79 -0.32 -5.38 -17.41
N GLY A 80 0.14 -5.91 -18.54
CA GLY A 80 -0.33 -5.58 -19.89
C GLY A 80 0.70 -4.89 -20.76
N TYR A 81 1.98 -4.93 -20.39
CA TYR A 81 3.09 -4.58 -21.26
C TYR A 81 3.61 -5.86 -21.93
N ASP A 82 2.87 -6.36 -22.90
CA ASP A 82 3.07 -7.64 -23.57
C ASP A 82 3.47 -7.51 -25.05
N ARG A 83 3.71 -6.28 -25.51
CA ARG A 83 4.06 -5.99 -26.91
C ARG A 83 4.81 -4.65 -27.04
N PRO A 84 5.73 -4.55 -28.03
CA PRO A 84 6.59 -3.38 -28.22
C PRO A 84 5.83 -2.09 -28.50
N GLU A 85 4.64 -2.15 -29.12
CA GLU A 85 3.83 -0.98 -29.48
C GLU A 85 3.35 -0.18 -28.25
N TYR A 86 3.40 -0.77 -27.06
CA TYR A 86 3.08 -0.08 -25.81
C TYR A 86 4.27 0.67 -25.20
N GLY A 87 5.43 0.64 -25.88
CA GLY A 87 6.65 1.29 -25.46
C GLY A 87 7.47 0.49 -24.45
N PHE A 88 6.91 -0.60 -23.92
CA PHE A 88 7.57 -1.53 -23.02
C PHE A 88 7.00 -2.94 -23.25
N ASP A 89 7.86 -3.98 -23.20
CA ASP A 89 7.43 -5.34 -23.48
C ASP A 89 8.20 -6.33 -22.60
N GLY A 90 7.48 -7.03 -21.75
CA GLY A 90 8.02 -8.05 -20.86
C GLY A 90 8.67 -9.23 -21.57
N ASN A 91 8.29 -9.52 -22.83
CA ASN A 91 8.87 -10.61 -23.60
C ASN A 91 10.29 -10.27 -24.12
N SER A 92 10.58 -8.97 -24.35
CA SER A 92 11.80 -8.53 -25.04
C SER A 92 12.69 -7.58 -24.23
N CYS A 93 12.21 -7.02 -23.09
CA CYS A 93 13.02 -6.13 -22.27
C CYS A 93 14.27 -6.84 -21.71
N ALA A 94 15.35 -6.08 -21.49
CA ALA A 94 16.51 -6.57 -20.76
C ALA A 94 16.13 -6.78 -19.28
N VAL A 95 16.52 -7.92 -18.71
CA VAL A 95 16.38 -8.18 -17.27
C VAL A 95 17.77 -8.43 -16.70
N LEU A 96 18.18 -7.56 -15.80
CA LEU A 96 19.45 -7.64 -15.08
C LEU A 96 19.17 -8.00 -13.62
N THR A 97 20.07 -8.76 -13.01
CA THR A 97 20.00 -9.13 -11.58
C THR A 97 21.31 -8.82 -10.90
N ALA A 98 21.24 -8.22 -9.72
CA ALA A 98 22.38 -7.95 -8.81
C ALA A 98 21.93 -8.29 -7.39
N ILE A 99 21.99 -9.58 -7.05
CA ILE A 99 21.50 -10.14 -5.77
C ILE A 99 22.70 -10.67 -5.01
N ASP A 100 22.82 -10.22 -3.75
CA ASP A 100 23.81 -10.70 -2.79
C ASP A 100 23.13 -11.43 -1.62
N GLU A 101 23.90 -12.09 -0.76
CA GLU A 101 23.41 -12.65 0.50
C GLU A 101 23.28 -11.56 1.57
N GLN A 102 22.35 -11.73 2.52
CA GLN A 102 22.22 -10.82 3.65
C GLN A 102 23.53 -10.78 4.47
N SER A 103 23.95 -9.59 4.90
CA SER A 103 25.10 -9.40 5.78
C SER A 103 24.98 -10.22 7.07
N ALA A 104 26.04 -10.95 7.41
CA ALA A 104 26.14 -11.72 8.64
C ALA A 104 26.00 -10.84 9.91
N ASP A 105 26.44 -9.58 9.86
CA ASP A 105 26.35 -8.64 10.98
C ASP A 105 24.89 -8.26 11.27
N ILE A 106 24.07 -8.09 10.24
CA ILE A 106 22.62 -7.83 10.38
C ILE A 106 21.93 -9.07 10.95
N ALA A 107 22.23 -10.27 10.45
CA ALA A 107 21.66 -11.52 10.92
C ALA A 107 21.88 -11.74 12.43
N LEU A 108 23.06 -11.42 12.96
CA LEU A 108 23.37 -11.55 14.40
C LEU A 108 22.46 -10.74 15.33
N GLY A 109 21.97 -9.58 14.87
CA GLY A 109 21.08 -8.73 15.63
C GLY A 109 19.60 -9.15 15.53
N VAL A 110 19.23 -9.72 14.38
CA VAL A 110 17.84 -10.07 14.07
C VAL A 110 17.47 -11.46 14.57
N ASP A 111 18.35 -12.46 14.43
CA ASP A 111 18.03 -13.86 14.77
C ASP A 111 17.93 -14.10 16.28
N ASN A 112 18.58 -13.30 17.12
CA ASN A 112 18.46 -13.34 18.57
C ASN A 112 18.34 -11.93 19.13
N SER A 113 17.18 -11.60 19.68
CA SER A 113 16.93 -10.28 20.28
C SER A 113 17.83 -10.02 21.50
N LEU A 114 17.95 -8.74 21.86
CA LEU A 114 18.69 -8.32 23.05
C LEU A 114 18.10 -8.98 24.31
N GLU A 115 16.78 -9.04 24.42
CA GLU A 115 16.04 -9.66 25.53
C GLU A 115 16.28 -11.17 25.59
N SER A 116 16.40 -11.86 24.45
CA SER A 116 16.72 -13.27 24.38
C SER A 116 18.15 -13.53 24.86
N LYS A 117 19.12 -12.68 24.46
CA LYS A 117 20.52 -12.76 24.94
C LYS A 117 20.66 -12.47 26.43
N ALA A 118 19.77 -11.63 26.99
CA ALA A 118 19.72 -11.33 28.42
C ALA A 118 18.99 -12.39 29.26
N GLY A 119 18.34 -13.40 28.62
CA GLY A 119 17.53 -14.42 29.28
C GLY A 119 16.19 -13.89 29.79
N GLU A 120 15.73 -12.75 29.28
CA GLU A 120 14.50 -12.08 29.68
C GLU A 120 13.30 -12.48 28.81
N SER A 121 13.53 -13.18 27.72
CA SER A 121 12.46 -13.68 26.82
C SER A 121 12.68 -15.16 26.48
N SER A 122 11.60 -15.82 26.00
CA SER A 122 11.65 -17.20 25.55
C SER A 122 12.52 -17.36 24.30
N ASP A 123 13.17 -18.50 24.14
CA ASP A 123 13.88 -18.88 22.91
C ASP A 123 13.00 -18.68 21.68
N GLY A 124 13.51 -17.97 20.67
CA GLY A 124 12.83 -17.71 19.40
C GLY A 124 12.23 -16.30 19.22
N ASP A 125 12.39 -15.40 20.19
CA ASP A 125 12.06 -13.99 19.97
C ASP A 125 13.14 -13.32 19.13
N THR A 126 12.82 -13.02 17.87
CA THR A 126 13.66 -12.25 16.95
C THR A 126 13.61 -10.76 17.31
N GLY A 127 14.75 -10.08 17.23
CA GLY A 127 14.82 -8.63 17.32
C GLY A 127 14.22 -7.97 16.07
N ALA A 128 13.87 -6.69 16.18
CA ALA A 128 13.47 -5.91 15.01
C ALA A 128 14.61 -5.87 13.97
N GLY A 129 14.26 -6.05 12.71
CA GLY A 129 15.22 -6.09 11.60
C GLY A 129 15.86 -4.75 11.27
N ASP A 130 15.28 -3.65 11.77
CA ASP A 130 15.79 -2.29 11.65
C ASP A 130 15.22 -1.43 12.77
N GLN A 131 15.76 -0.22 12.92
CA GLN A 131 15.14 0.86 13.67
C GLN A 131 14.12 1.57 12.82
N GLY A 132 13.12 2.22 13.43
CA GLY A 132 12.18 3.06 12.68
C GLY A 132 10.88 3.31 13.42
N MET A 133 10.05 4.14 12.78
CA MET A 133 8.67 4.45 13.19
C MET A 133 7.71 3.93 12.13
N MET A 134 6.66 3.23 12.54
CA MET A 134 5.65 2.68 11.64
C MET A 134 4.29 3.16 12.09
N PHE A 135 3.45 3.53 11.12
CA PHE A 135 2.14 4.12 11.39
C PHE A 135 1.02 3.24 10.84
N GLY A 136 -0.06 3.17 11.60
CA GLY A 136 -1.33 2.62 11.16
C GLY A 136 -2.43 3.64 11.38
N TYR A 137 -3.44 3.67 10.50
CA TYR A 137 -4.55 4.59 10.61
C TYR A 137 -5.88 3.91 10.26
N ALA A 138 -6.95 4.38 10.86
CA ALA A 138 -8.32 4.06 10.48
C ALA A 138 -9.26 5.23 10.81
N CYS A 139 -10.32 5.36 10.03
CA CYS A 139 -11.40 6.32 10.29
C CYS A 139 -12.74 5.78 9.77
N ASP A 140 -13.84 6.38 10.21
CA ASP A 140 -15.20 5.99 9.86
C ASP A 140 -15.74 6.63 8.56
N GLU A 141 -14.85 7.22 7.73
CA GLU A 141 -15.25 7.93 6.50
C GLU A 141 -15.74 7.00 5.39
N THR A 142 -15.25 5.76 5.36
CA THR A 142 -15.63 4.74 4.36
C THR A 142 -15.88 3.38 5.02
N PRO A 143 -16.63 2.46 4.39
CA PRO A 143 -16.90 1.14 4.94
C PRO A 143 -15.64 0.29 5.22
N GLU A 144 -14.56 0.53 4.49
CA GLU A 144 -13.26 -0.10 4.68
C GLU A 144 -12.39 0.58 5.75
N TYR A 145 -12.92 1.59 6.45
CA TYR A 145 -12.22 2.36 7.48
C TYR A 145 -10.99 3.10 6.95
N MET A 146 -11.12 3.70 5.76
CA MET A 146 -10.07 4.48 5.10
C MET A 146 -10.49 5.94 4.91
N PRO A 147 -9.53 6.88 4.83
CA PRO A 147 -9.82 8.24 4.40
C PRO A 147 -10.45 8.25 3.00
N ALA A 148 -11.53 9.01 2.82
CA ALA A 148 -12.34 9.00 1.61
C ALA A 148 -11.56 9.35 0.34
N ALA A 149 -10.64 10.33 0.42
CA ALA A 149 -9.89 10.78 -0.75
C ALA A 149 -9.05 9.66 -1.37
N ILE A 150 -8.26 8.93 -0.56
CA ILE A 150 -7.42 7.83 -1.05
C ILE A 150 -8.26 6.61 -1.44
N ALA A 151 -9.32 6.29 -0.68
CA ALA A 151 -10.20 5.18 -1.01
C ALA A 151 -10.84 5.37 -2.40
N TYR A 152 -11.34 6.56 -2.69
CA TYR A 152 -11.90 6.87 -4.00
C TYR A 152 -10.86 6.93 -5.12
N ALA A 153 -9.67 7.45 -4.84
CA ALA A 153 -8.56 7.43 -5.81
C ALA A 153 -8.19 5.99 -6.19
N HIS A 154 -8.05 5.07 -5.23
CA HIS A 154 -7.79 3.66 -5.50
C HIS A 154 -8.92 2.99 -6.30
N ARG A 155 -10.17 3.26 -5.96
CA ARG A 155 -11.31 2.70 -6.70
C ARG A 155 -11.30 3.13 -8.16
N LEU A 156 -10.94 4.39 -8.45
CA LEU A 156 -10.84 4.91 -9.83
C LEU A 156 -9.71 4.23 -10.61
N THR A 157 -8.51 4.10 -10.04
CA THR A 157 -7.38 3.44 -10.74
C THR A 157 -7.63 1.94 -10.94
N ARG A 158 -8.27 1.28 -9.99
CA ARG A 158 -8.69 -0.11 -10.13
C ARG A 158 -9.73 -0.26 -11.25
N ARG A 159 -10.70 0.63 -11.32
CA ARG A 159 -11.72 0.63 -12.39
C ARG A 159 -11.11 0.90 -13.77
N LEU A 160 -10.13 1.80 -13.89
CA LEU A 160 -9.36 1.99 -15.12
C LEU A 160 -8.73 0.69 -15.61
N THR A 161 -8.09 -0.04 -14.72
CA THR A 161 -7.48 -1.34 -15.05
C THR A 161 -8.52 -2.39 -15.42
N GLU A 162 -9.65 -2.43 -14.73
CA GLU A 162 -10.75 -3.35 -15.03
C GLU A 162 -11.30 -3.13 -16.45
N VAL A 163 -11.66 -1.89 -16.82
CA VAL A 163 -12.20 -1.59 -18.16
C VAL A 163 -11.18 -1.75 -19.28
N ARG A 164 -9.88 -1.69 -18.97
CA ARG A 164 -8.81 -2.03 -19.90
C ARG A 164 -8.72 -3.55 -20.10
N LYS A 165 -8.59 -4.31 -19.00
CA LYS A 165 -8.36 -5.76 -19.06
C LYS A 165 -9.56 -6.56 -19.58
N ASN A 166 -10.79 -6.11 -19.30
CA ASN A 166 -11.99 -6.77 -19.81
C ASN A 166 -12.37 -6.36 -21.26
N GLY A 167 -11.58 -5.48 -21.89
CA GLY A 167 -11.77 -5.05 -23.27
C GLY A 167 -12.87 -4.01 -23.48
N THR A 168 -13.45 -3.44 -22.42
CA THR A 168 -14.43 -2.34 -22.56
C THR A 168 -13.82 -1.16 -23.33
N PHE A 169 -12.57 -0.83 -23.01
CA PHE A 169 -11.81 0.21 -23.71
C PHE A 169 -10.48 -0.34 -24.25
N PRO A 170 -10.45 -0.92 -25.45
CA PRO A 170 -9.26 -1.54 -26.02
C PRO A 170 -8.14 -0.53 -26.35
N TRP A 171 -8.47 0.77 -26.34
CA TRP A 171 -7.53 1.86 -26.55
C TRP A 171 -6.80 2.29 -25.26
N LEU A 172 -7.24 1.85 -24.08
CA LEU A 172 -6.50 2.10 -22.83
C LEU A 172 -5.17 1.36 -22.80
N ARG A 173 -4.18 1.98 -22.19
CA ARG A 173 -2.87 1.41 -21.92
C ARG A 173 -2.64 1.32 -20.39
N PRO A 174 -1.61 0.55 -19.95
CA PRO A 174 -1.49 0.20 -18.53
C PRO A 174 -1.23 1.36 -17.57
N ASP A 175 -0.54 2.42 -18.01
CA ASP A 175 -0.19 3.54 -17.14
C ASP A 175 -1.35 4.51 -16.94
N GLY A 176 -1.51 4.96 -15.71
CA GLY A 176 -2.55 5.94 -15.37
C GLY A 176 -2.49 6.38 -13.91
N LYS A 177 -3.12 7.51 -13.65
CA LYS A 177 -3.21 8.14 -12.33
C LYS A 177 -4.62 8.65 -12.09
N SER A 178 -5.02 8.69 -10.83
CA SER A 178 -6.20 9.40 -10.37
C SER A 178 -5.85 10.31 -9.20
N GLN A 179 -6.60 11.40 -9.05
CA GLN A 179 -6.54 12.27 -7.89
C GLN A 179 -7.97 12.67 -7.52
N VAL A 180 -8.28 12.63 -6.24
CA VAL A 180 -9.60 13.00 -5.72
C VAL A 180 -9.44 14.03 -4.62
N THR A 181 -10.16 15.15 -4.76
CA THR A 181 -10.28 16.18 -3.72
C THR A 181 -11.65 16.09 -3.08
N VAL A 182 -11.67 15.89 -1.77
CA VAL A 182 -12.88 15.80 -0.94
C VAL A 182 -13.07 17.10 -0.17
N GLU A 183 -14.30 17.61 -0.14
CA GLU A 183 -14.73 18.73 0.72
C GLU A 183 -15.29 18.18 2.01
N TYR A 184 -14.81 18.70 3.14
CA TYR A 184 -15.24 18.34 4.49
C TYR A 184 -16.07 19.44 5.13
N GLY A 185 -17.07 19.04 5.90
CA GLY A 185 -17.85 19.93 6.74
C GLY A 185 -17.09 20.41 7.99
N PRO A 186 -17.66 21.38 8.70
CA PRO A 186 -17.08 21.87 9.97
C PRO A 186 -16.98 20.78 11.05
N ASP A 187 -17.81 19.77 10.96
CA ASP A 187 -17.87 18.59 11.83
C ASP A 187 -16.88 17.47 11.43
N GLY A 188 -16.07 17.73 10.40
CA GLY A 188 -15.12 16.76 9.86
C GLY A 188 -15.75 15.68 8.97
N SER A 189 -17.05 15.71 8.70
CA SER A 189 -17.71 14.74 7.81
C SER A 189 -17.43 15.03 6.34
N VAL A 190 -17.37 13.98 5.53
CA VAL A 190 -17.31 14.07 4.06
C VAL A 190 -18.60 14.69 3.53
N ARG A 191 -18.50 15.78 2.78
CA ARG A 191 -19.65 16.50 2.21
C ARG A 191 -19.85 16.18 0.73
N ARG A 192 -18.81 16.33 -0.07
CA ARG A 192 -18.85 16.13 -1.51
C ARG A 192 -17.46 15.90 -2.07
N ILE A 193 -17.40 15.41 -3.29
CA ILE A 193 -16.18 15.36 -4.08
C ILE A 193 -16.11 16.67 -4.89
N ASP A 194 -15.08 17.48 -4.62
CA ASP A 194 -14.88 18.75 -5.32
C ASP A 194 -14.24 18.57 -6.68
N THR A 195 -13.19 17.75 -6.75
CA THR A 195 -12.41 17.59 -7.98
C THR A 195 -11.98 16.13 -8.18
N VAL A 196 -12.10 15.67 -9.41
CA VAL A 196 -11.56 14.39 -9.89
C VAL A 196 -10.62 14.65 -11.05
N VAL A 197 -9.38 14.18 -10.94
CA VAL A 197 -8.40 14.20 -12.02
C VAL A 197 -8.08 12.77 -12.42
N ILE A 198 -8.11 12.47 -13.71
CA ILE A 198 -7.68 11.19 -14.28
C ILE A 198 -6.73 11.46 -15.42
N SER A 199 -5.53 10.87 -15.33
CA SER A 199 -4.57 10.81 -16.43
C SER A 199 -4.39 9.35 -16.81
N THR A 200 -4.65 9.00 -18.06
CA THR A 200 -4.56 7.61 -18.52
C THR A 200 -3.87 7.53 -19.86
N GLN A 201 -2.90 6.61 -19.96
CA GLN A 201 -2.22 6.28 -21.22
C GLN A 201 -3.22 5.67 -22.18
N HIS A 202 -3.12 6.03 -23.48
CA HIS A 202 -4.07 5.63 -24.51
C HIS A 202 -3.40 5.43 -25.87
N ALA A 203 -4.11 4.75 -26.77
CA ALA A 203 -3.71 4.59 -28.15
C ALA A 203 -3.74 5.96 -28.89
N ALA A 204 -2.86 6.12 -29.87
CA ALA A 204 -2.65 7.43 -30.54
C ALA A 204 -3.86 7.90 -31.36
N GLU A 205 -4.67 6.98 -31.82
CA GLU A 205 -5.81 7.19 -32.73
C GLU A 205 -7.10 7.63 -32.05
N VAL A 206 -7.21 7.48 -30.72
CA VAL A 206 -8.43 7.85 -29.99
C VAL A 206 -8.48 9.35 -29.71
N SER A 207 -9.67 9.96 -29.92
CA SER A 207 -9.86 11.39 -29.67
C SER A 207 -9.96 11.71 -28.17
N GLN A 208 -9.53 12.92 -27.77
CA GLN A 208 -9.67 13.39 -26.39
C GLN A 208 -11.12 13.46 -25.92
N GLU A 209 -12.05 13.77 -26.82
CA GLU A 209 -13.48 13.80 -26.53
C GLU A 209 -13.97 12.39 -26.16
N THR A 210 -13.65 11.39 -26.99
CA THR A 210 -13.99 9.99 -26.72
C THR A 210 -13.40 9.51 -25.38
N ILE A 211 -12.14 9.83 -25.10
CA ILE A 211 -11.48 9.49 -23.82
C ILE A 211 -12.27 10.13 -22.67
N ARG A 212 -12.54 11.44 -22.75
CA ARG A 212 -13.22 12.16 -21.68
C ARG A 212 -14.61 11.59 -21.39
N GLU A 213 -15.44 11.43 -22.41
CA GLU A 213 -16.81 10.92 -22.28
C GLU A 213 -16.83 9.50 -21.71
N SER A 214 -15.99 8.62 -22.26
CA SER A 214 -15.87 7.23 -21.83
C SER A 214 -15.41 7.11 -20.36
N ILE A 215 -14.39 7.86 -19.98
CA ILE A 215 -13.87 7.85 -18.60
C ILE A 215 -14.92 8.40 -17.62
N LEU A 216 -15.62 9.47 -17.97
CA LEU A 216 -16.66 10.02 -17.10
C LEU A 216 -17.82 9.04 -16.92
N ALA A 217 -18.26 8.38 -17.99
CA ALA A 217 -19.42 7.49 -17.96
C ALA A 217 -19.09 6.14 -17.27
N GLU A 218 -17.99 5.49 -17.66
CA GLU A 218 -17.71 4.10 -17.29
C GLU A 218 -16.74 3.96 -16.11
N VAL A 219 -15.95 4.99 -15.82
CA VAL A 219 -15.02 4.97 -14.70
C VAL A 219 -15.55 5.83 -13.56
N VAL A 220 -15.69 7.13 -13.75
CA VAL A 220 -16.02 8.05 -12.65
C VAL A 220 -17.42 7.78 -12.09
N LYS A 221 -18.46 7.85 -12.93
CA LYS A 221 -19.87 7.72 -12.49
C LYS A 221 -20.22 6.31 -12.00
N LYS A 222 -19.50 5.27 -12.43
CA LYS A 222 -19.74 3.90 -11.95
C LYS A 222 -18.97 3.55 -10.68
N THR A 223 -18.00 4.39 -10.30
CA THR A 223 -17.10 4.10 -9.17
C THR A 223 -17.39 4.98 -7.97
N LEU A 224 -17.63 6.27 -8.20
CA LEU A 224 -17.82 7.22 -7.11
C LEU A 224 -19.29 7.28 -6.67
N PRO A 225 -19.58 7.46 -5.36
CA PRO A 225 -20.94 7.59 -4.87
C PRO A 225 -21.65 8.79 -5.48
N ALA A 226 -22.78 8.55 -6.14
CA ALA A 226 -23.55 9.61 -6.80
C ALA A 226 -23.99 10.73 -5.84
N ALA A 227 -24.21 10.40 -4.57
CA ALA A 227 -24.57 11.38 -3.53
C ALA A 227 -23.46 12.38 -3.20
N LEU A 228 -22.21 12.07 -3.54
CA LEU A 228 -21.05 12.94 -3.32
C LEU A 228 -20.67 13.74 -4.57
N LEU A 229 -21.33 13.52 -5.71
CA LEU A 229 -21.11 14.23 -6.97
C LEU A 229 -22.25 15.22 -7.20
N ASP A 230 -21.90 16.45 -7.52
CA ASP A 230 -22.88 17.49 -7.83
C ASP A 230 -22.49 18.30 -9.07
N GLU A 231 -23.26 19.31 -9.42
CA GLU A 231 -23.03 20.20 -10.57
C GLU A 231 -21.75 21.03 -10.47
N ASN A 232 -21.22 21.19 -9.26
CA ASN A 232 -19.99 21.93 -8.99
C ASN A 232 -18.75 21.01 -8.97
N THR A 233 -18.91 19.69 -9.10
CA THR A 233 -17.79 18.75 -9.17
C THR A 233 -16.99 18.95 -10.46
N LYS A 234 -15.70 19.18 -10.33
CA LYS A 234 -14.80 19.44 -11.45
C LYS A 234 -14.16 18.14 -11.93
N TYR A 235 -14.11 17.97 -13.24
CA TYR A 235 -13.52 16.77 -13.87
C TYR A 235 -12.42 17.16 -14.84
N PHE A 236 -11.21 16.66 -14.59
CA PHE A 236 -10.06 16.80 -15.48
C PHE A 236 -9.63 15.43 -15.98
N VAL A 237 -9.81 15.17 -17.27
CA VAL A 237 -9.41 13.92 -17.92
C VAL A 237 -8.32 14.26 -18.95
N ASN A 238 -7.13 13.70 -18.78
CA ASN A 238 -5.94 14.01 -19.59
C ASN A 238 -5.77 15.51 -19.85
N PRO A 239 -5.65 16.36 -18.82
CA PRO A 239 -5.67 17.81 -19.00
C PRO A 239 -4.52 18.34 -19.87
N THR A 240 -3.44 17.58 -20.06
CA THR A 240 -2.33 17.90 -20.97
C THR A 240 -2.64 17.58 -22.44
N GLY A 241 -3.78 16.92 -22.70
CA GLY A 241 -4.26 16.54 -24.04
C GLY A 241 -3.84 15.15 -24.47
N ARG A 242 -2.55 14.85 -24.56
CA ARG A 242 -2.06 13.58 -25.11
C ARG A 242 -1.19 12.82 -24.11
N PHE A 243 -1.53 11.52 -23.90
CA PHE A 243 -0.77 10.61 -23.04
C PHE A 243 -0.60 9.25 -23.75
N VAL A 244 0.18 9.22 -24.82
CA VAL A 244 0.47 8.02 -25.62
C VAL A 244 1.74 7.34 -25.13
N ILE A 245 2.79 8.12 -24.85
CA ILE A 245 4.02 7.59 -24.24
C ILE A 245 3.83 7.57 -22.74
N GLY A 246 3.94 6.39 -22.14
CA GLY A 246 3.79 6.17 -20.70
C GLY A 246 4.52 4.90 -20.27
N GLY A 247 4.33 4.50 -19.01
CA GLY A 247 5.07 3.40 -18.41
C GLY A 247 6.58 3.66 -18.39
N PRO A 248 7.43 2.60 -18.36
CA PRO A 248 8.88 2.74 -18.28
C PRO A 248 9.52 3.47 -19.46
N ALA A 249 8.83 3.62 -20.59
CA ALA A 249 9.27 4.43 -21.72
C ALA A 249 9.07 5.95 -21.49
N GLY A 250 8.13 6.32 -20.62
CA GLY A 250 7.83 7.71 -20.30
C GLY A 250 8.60 8.22 -19.10
N ASP A 251 8.77 7.38 -18.07
CA ASP A 251 9.46 7.72 -16.83
C ASP A 251 10.06 6.45 -16.19
N SER A 252 11.14 6.62 -15.44
CA SER A 252 11.77 5.52 -14.71
C SER A 252 10.99 5.19 -13.44
N GLY A 253 10.96 3.90 -13.07
CA GLY A 253 10.35 3.41 -11.84
C GLY A 253 11.37 2.82 -10.87
N LEU A 254 11.06 2.92 -9.57
CA LEU A 254 11.78 2.25 -8.50
C LEU A 254 10.81 1.72 -7.44
N THR A 255 11.17 0.60 -6.81
CA THR A 255 10.46 0.08 -5.64
C THR A 255 10.44 1.12 -4.51
N GLY A 256 9.29 1.28 -3.86
CA GLY A 256 9.15 2.13 -2.68
C GLY A 256 9.07 3.63 -2.94
N ARG A 257 8.73 4.06 -4.15
CA ARG A 257 8.54 5.49 -4.47
C ARG A 257 7.08 5.94 -4.46
N LYS A 258 6.14 5.09 -4.07
CA LYS A 258 4.71 5.41 -3.95
C LYS A 258 4.17 5.11 -2.55
N ILE A 259 5.00 5.32 -1.51
CA ILE A 259 4.69 4.96 -0.13
C ILE A 259 3.43 5.64 0.43
N VAL A 260 3.13 6.85 0.00
CA VAL A 260 1.91 7.57 0.40
C VAL A 260 0.67 6.98 -0.30
N VAL A 261 0.81 6.56 -1.58
CA VAL A 261 -0.24 5.83 -2.31
C VAL A 261 -0.47 4.46 -1.69
N ASP A 262 0.58 3.80 -1.23
CA ASP A 262 0.52 2.48 -0.59
C ASP A 262 -0.23 2.49 0.75
N THR A 263 -0.30 3.64 1.40
CA THR A 263 -0.86 3.80 2.75
C THR A 263 -2.14 4.63 2.77
N TYR A 264 -2.10 5.84 3.27
CA TYR A 264 -3.30 6.64 3.58
C TYR A 264 -3.46 7.90 2.73
N GLY A 265 -2.72 8.02 1.61
CA GLY A 265 -2.84 9.16 0.68
C GLY A 265 -2.43 10.50 1.29
N GLY A 266 -1.58 10.51 2.30
CA GLY A 266 -1.13 11.71 3.01
C GLY A 266 -2.05 12.17 4.13
N TYR A 267 -3.10 11.41 4.45
CA TYR A 267 -4.04 11.75 5.53
C TYR A 267 -3.47 11.46 6.92
N ALA A 268 -2.68 10.41 7.04
CA ALA A 268 -1.98 9.99 8.26
C ALA A 268 -0.47 10.15 8.12
N CYS A 269 0.25 10.06 9.23
CA CYS A 269 1.71 10.06 9.26
C CYS A 269 2.29 8.85 8.52
N HIS A 270 3.57 8.95 8.15
CA HIS A 270 4.32 7.88 7.51
C HIS A 270 5.76 7.86 8.02
N GLY A 271 6.27 6.70 8.38
CA GLY A 271 7.64 6.54 8.90
C GLY A 271 8.74 6.54 7.83
N GLY A 272 8.36 6.55 6.54
CA GLY A 272 9.29 6.58 5.40
C GLY A 272 9.67 5.21 4.85
N GLY A 273 9.38 4.10 5.55
CA GLY A 273 9.70 2.74 5.11
C GLY A 273 8.79 2.24 3.99
N ALA A 274 9.37 1.75 2.89
CA ALA A 274 8.64 1.05 1.84
C ALA A 274 8.29 -0.38 2.26
N PHE A 275 7.21 -0.94 1.68
CA PHE A 275 6.72 -2.29 1.98
C PHE A 275 7.21 -3.32 0.97
N SER A 276 6.99 -3.06 -0.32
CA SER A 276 7.24 -4.02 -1.39
C SER A 276 8.68 -4.52 -1.42
N GLY A 277 8.85 -5.82 -1.66
CA GLY A 277 10.14 -6.49 -1.69
C GLY A 277 10.73 -6.87 -0.33
N LYS A 278 10.14 -6.43 0.78
CA LYS A 278 10.60 -6.74 2.13
C LYS A 278 9.84 -7.93 2.72
N ASP A 279 10.57 -8.93 3.24
CA ASP A 279 9.99 -9.98 4.06
C ASP A 279 9.50 -9.43 5.42
N PRO A 280 8.60 -10.14 6.15
CA PRO A 280 7.96 -9.61 7.34
C PRO A 280 8.87 -9.49 8.57
N THR A 281 10.13 -9.89 8.52
CA THR A 281 11.08 -9.58 9.60
C THR A 281 11.49 -8.11 9.59
N LYS A 282 11.29 -7.41 8.47
CA LYS A 282 11.44 -5.97 8.35
C LYS A 282 10.20 -5.31 8.96
N VAL A 283 10.38 -4.65 10.09
CA VAL A 283 9.30 -3.99 10.84
C VAL A 283 8.62 -2.87 10.07
N ASP A 284 9.31 -2.24 9.12
CA ASP A 284 8.70 -1.30 8.16
C ASP A 284 7.41 -1.84 7.56
N ARG A 285 7.38 -3.13 7.23
CA ARG A 285 6.21 -3.80 6.66
C ARG A 285 5.32 -4.41 7.74
N SER A 286 5.84 -5.30 8.57
CA SER A 286 5.05 -6.06 9.52
C SER A 286 4.42 -5.20 10.61
N ALA A 287 5.16 -4.25 11.17
CA ALA A 287 4.62 -3.36 12.20
C ALA A 287 3.64 -2.32 11.65
N ALA A 288 3.83 -1.83 10.41
CA ALA A 288 2.83 -0.98 9.75
C ALA A 288 1.51 -1.73 9.52
N TYR A 289 1.58 -3.01 9.12
CA TYR A 289 0.39 -3.85 8.99
C TYR A 289 -0.29 -4.10 10.34
N MET A 290 0.48 -4.34 11.39
CA MET A 290 -0.05 -4.51 12.73
C MET A 290 -0.67 -3.21 13.27
N ALA A 291 -0.04 -2.07 13.06
CA ALA A 291 -0.58 -0.77 13.44
C ALA A 291 -1.91 -0.49 12.72
N ARG A 292 -2.03 -0.81 11.41
CA ARG A 292 -3.29 -0.75 10.66
C ARG A 292 -4.34 -1.68 11.26
N TYR A 293 -3.99 -2.92 11.56
CA TYR A 293 -4.89 -3.90 12.17
C TYR A 293 -5.47 -3.38 13.49
N ILE A 294 -4.62 -2.83 14.36
CA ILE A 294 -5.03 -2.27 15.65
C ILE A 294 -5.96 -1.06 15.45
N ALA A 295 -5.53 -0.06 14.67
CA ALA A 295 -6.31 1.14 14.41
C ALA A 295 -7.70 0.82 13.86
N LYS A 296 -7.76 -0.10 12.87
CA LYS A 296 -9.02 -0.53 12.26
C LYS A 296 -9.96 -1.22 13.26
N ASN A 297 -9.44 -2.10 14.11
CA ASN A 297 -10.25 -2.78 15.11
C ASN A 297 -10.73 -1.84 16.23
N LEU A 298 -9.93 -0.85 16.65
CA LEU A 298 -10.36 0.18 17.61
C LEU A 298 -11.52 1.01 17.06
N VAL A 299 -11.42 1.48 15.82
CA VAL A 299 -12.50 2.25 15.17
C VAL A 299 -13.74 1.38 14.95
N ALA A 300 -13.57 0.17 14.46
CA ALA A 300 -14.69 -0.76 14.24
C ALA A 300 -15.38 -1.20 15.55
N ALA A 301 -14.65 -1.26 16.66
CA ALA A 301 -15.21 -1.51 17.99
C ALA A 301 -16.01 -0.32 18.52
N GLY A 302 -15.88 0.88 17.92
CA GLY A 302 -16.53 2.11 18.36
C GLY A 302 -15.79 2.86 19.46
N LEU A 303 -14.54 2.51 19.74
CA LEU A 303 -13.72 3.20 20.75
C LEU A 303 -13.22 4.57 20.29
N ALA A 304 -13.15 4.79 18.99
CA ALA A 304 -12.85 6.09 18.39
C ALA A 304 -13.49 6.18 16.98
N LYS A 305 -13.63 7.40 16.42
CA LYS A 305 -14.00 7.60 15.02
C LYS A 305 -12.78 7.66 14.10
N LYS A 306 -11.65 8.04 14.65
CA LYS A 306 -10.35 8.12 14.01
C LYS A 306 -9.30 7.59 14.97
N CYS A 307 -8.31 6.91 14.45
CA CYS A 307 -7.24 6.37 15.26
C CYS A 307 -5.97 6.26 14.43
N GLU A 308 -4.91 6.93 14.86
CA GLU A 308 -3.54 6.71 14.42
C GLU A 308 -2.78 5.93 15.48
N ILE A 309 -1.99 4.95 15.07
CA ILE A 309 -1.10 4.15 15.92
C ILE A 309 0.32 4.36 15.41
N GLU A 310 1.23 4.77 16.29
CA GLU A 310 2.67 4.74 16.04
C GLU A 310 3.31 3.60 16.82
N LEU A 311 4.14 2.81 16.14
CA LEU A 311 5.03 1.80 16.73
C LEU A 311 6.46 2.15 16.37
N ALA A 312 7.34 2.27 17.36
CA ALA A 312 8.76 2.52 17.11
C ALA A 312 9.63 1.37 17.62
N TYR A 313 10.66 1.01 16.86
CA TYR A 313 11.58 -0.08 17.20
C TYR A 313 13.04 0.38 17.14
N ALA A 314 13.87 -0.30 17.91
CA ALA A 314 15.32 -0.26 17.78
C ALA A 314 15.81 -1.59 17.16
N ILE A 315 16.82 -1.53 16.31
CA ILE A 315 17.37 -2.73 15.67
C ILE A 315 17.84 -3.74 16.74
N GLY A 316 17.50 -5.03 16.55
CA GLY A 316 17.87 -6.11 17.46
C GLY A 316 17.08 -6.16 18.77
N VAL A 317 16.12 -5.25 19.02
CA VAL A 317 15.25 -5.23 20.20
C VAL A 317 13.89 -5.79 19.80
N ALA A 318 13.32 -6.70 20.59
CA ALA A 318 12.03 -7.32 20.28
C ALA A 318 10.85 -6.44 20.68
N LYS A 319 10.89 -5.79 21.83
CA LYS A 319 9.79 -4.92 22.27
C LYS A 319 9.87 -3.55 21.58
N PRO A 320 8.73 -2.95 21.19
CA PRO A 320 8.74 -1.59 20.71
C PRO A 320 9.29 -0.64 21.79
N VAL A 321 10.06 0.36 21.37
CA VAL A 321 10.59 1.39 22.26
C VAL A 321 9.54 2.45 22.62
N SER A 322 8.51 2.61 21.76
CA SER A 322 7.33 3.40 22.03
C SER A 322 6.09 2.87 21.30
N VAL A 323 4.94 3.09 21.91
CA VAL A 323 3.60 2.88 21.35
C VAL A 323 2.82 4.14 21.61
N LEU A 324 2.27 4.77 20.59
CA LEU A 324 1.44 5.97 20.73
C LEU A 324 0.10 5.72 20.04
N VAL A 325 -0.97 6.19 20.67
CA VAL A 325 -2.33 6.24 20.10
C VAL A 325 -2.76 7.69 20.04
N ASP A 326 -3.21 8.14 18.87
CA ASP A 326 -3.85 9.44 18.68
C ASP A 326 -5.22 9.25 18.03
N THR A 327 -6.26 9.64 18.73
CA THR A 327 -7.65 9.57 18.25
C THR A 327 -8.15 10.87 17.63
N GLU A 328 -7.30 11.87 17.47
CA GLU A 328 -7.68 13.23 17.06
C GLU A 328 -8.82 13.80 17.95
N GLY A 329 -8.87 13.39 19.22
CA GLY A 329 -9.92 13.79 20.17
C GLY A 329 -11.28 13.13 19.92
N THR A 330 -11.37 12.08 19.12
CA THR A 330 -12.61 11.34 18.85
C THR A 330 -12.78 10.10 19.73
N GLY A 331 -11.81 9.79 20.57
CA GLY A 331 -11.83 8.64 21.47
C GLY A 331 -12.90 8.71 22.53
N LEU A 332 -13.52 7.56 22.86
CA LEU A 332 -14.39 7.41 24.02
C LEU A 332 -13.59 7.34 25.33
N LYS A 333 -12.33 7.02 25.24
CA LYS A 333 -11.34 7.03 26.31
C LYS A 333 -10.20 7.97 25.95
N SER A 334 -9.39 8.33 26.92
CA SER A 334 -8.15 9.07 26.65
C SER A 334 -7.19 8.25 25.80
N ASP A 335 -6.34 8.92 25.04
CA ASP A 335 -5.35 8.23 24.21
C ASP A 335 -4.42 7.35 25.05
N SER A 336 -4.02 7.80 26.26
CA SER A 336 -3.22 7.01 27.21
C SER A 336 -3.93 5.73 27.68
N GLU A 337 -5.26 5.77 27.94
CA GLU A 337 -6.00 4.55 28.28
C GLU A 337 -6.07 3.59 27.09
N LEU A 338 -6.16 4.11 25.86
CA LEU A 338 -6.13 3.29 24.65
C LEU A 338 -4.75 2.68 24.40
N GLU A 339 -3.66 3.39 24.72
CA GLU A 339 -2.29 2.85 24.69
C GLU A 339 -2.12 1.66 25.65
N GLU A 340 -2.66 1.77 26.87
CA GLU A 340 -2.66 0.64 27.83
C GLU A 340 -3.46 -0.55 27.32
N ILE A 341 -4.61 -0.32 26.69
CA ILE A 341 -5.43 -1.37 26.08
C ILE A 341 -4.67 -2.04 24.95
N VAL A 342 -4.07 -1.27 24.06
CA VAL A 342 -3.27 -1.78 22.93
C VAL A 342 -2.12 -2.65 23.45
N SER A 343 -1.37 -2.15 24.43
CA SER A 343 -0.23 -2.88 25.02
C SER A 343 -0.65 -4.18 25.74
N ARG A 344 -1.89 -4.25 26.24
CA ARG A 344 -2.44 -5.42 26.92
C ARG A 344 -2.95 -6.48 25.95
N GLU A 345 -3.65 -6.06 24.89
CA GLU A 345 -4.39 -6.97 24.00
C GLU A 345 -3.55 -7.43 22.80
N PHE A 346 -2.47 -6.74 22.49
CA PHE A 346 -1.63 -7.01 21.32
C PHE A 346 -0.17 -7.19 21.70
N ASP A 347 0.38 -8.34 21.34
CA ASP A 347 1.82 -8.58 21.45
C ASP A 347 2.52 -7.98 20.22
N LEU A 348 3.28 -6.93 20.44
CA LEU A 348 3.89 -6.11 19.39
C LEU A 348 5.33 -6.54 19.06
N ARG A 349 5.81 -7.68 19.58
CA ARG A 349 7.10 -8.24 19.20
C ARG A 349 7.06 -8.73 17.74
N PRO A 350 8.10 -8.50 16.92
CA PRO A 350 8.09 -8.84 15.49
C PRO A 350 7.67 -10.28 15.20
N ALA A 351 8.20 -11.26 15.94
CA ALA A 351 7.83 -12.66 15.79
C ALA A 351 6.33 -12.92 16.01
N ARG A 352 5.74 -12.23 17.00
CA ARG A 352 4.31 -12.38 17.35
C ARG A 352 3.40 -11.68 16.34
N ILE A 353 3.84 -10.56 15.78
CA ILE A 353 3.14 -9.90 14.67
C ILE A 353 3.10 -10.82 13.44
N ILE A 354 4.24 -11.41 13.09
CA ILE A 354 4.35 -12.35 11.97
C ILE A 354 3.41 -13.56 12.16
N GLU A 355 3.40 -14.12 13.36
CA GLU A 355 2.54 -15.25 13.72
C GLU A 355 1.05 -14.85 13.66
N ARG A 356 0.65 -13.77 14.35
CA ARG A 356 -0.74 -13.31 14.45
C ARG A 356 -1.35 -13.00 13.09
N LEU A 357 -0.59 -12.35 12.22
CA LEU A 357 -1.05 -11.96 10.90
C LEU A 357 -0.72 -12.99 9.81
N GLY A 358 -0.05 -14.11 10.15
CA GLY A 358 0.26 -15.16 9.19
C GLY A 358 1.16 -14.69 8.03
N LEU A 359 2.10 -13.79 8.29
CA LEU A 359 2.85 -13.07 7.27
C LEU A 359 3.91 -13.92 6.52
N ARG A 360 4.08 -15.20 6.83
CA ARG A 360 4.98 -16.10 6.10
C ARG A 360 4.32 -16.81 4.90
N ALA A 361 3.17 -16.30 4.47
CA ALA A 361 2.47 -16.77 3.28
C ALA A 361 2.80 -15.90 2.06
N PRO A 362 2.71 -16.43 0.82
CA PRO A 362 2.94 -15.67 -0.40
C PRO A 362 1.71 -14.81 -0.75
N ILE A 363 1.51 -13.72 -0.03
CA ILE A 363 0.32 -12.84 -0.11
C ILE A 363 0.65 -11.42 -0.54
N TYR A 364 1.89 -11.14 -0.93
CA TYR A 364 2.41 -9.78 -1.03
C TYR A 364 2.17 -9.11 -2.38
N ARG A 365 2.35 -9.81 -3.50
CA ARG A 365 2.18 -9.25 -4.84
C ARG A 365 0.81 -8.59 -5.05
N GLN A 366 -0.24 -9.19 -4.51
CA GLN A 366 -1.61 -8.66 -4.63
C GLN A 366 -1.82 -7.31 -3.93
N THR A 367 -0.91 -6.91 -3.04
CA THR A 367 -0.96 -5.62 -2.32
C THR A 367 -0.13 -4.53 -3.00
N ALA A 368 0.77 -4.88 -3.90
CA ALA A 368 1.73 -3.96 -4.50
C ALA A 368 1.13 -2.91 -5.45
N ALA A 369 -0.18 -2.96 -5.72
CA ALA A 369 -0.93 -1.95 -6.46
C ALA A 369 -2.28 -1.70 -5.78
N TYR A 370 -2.80 -0.47 -5.91
CA TYR A 370 -4.10 -0.03 -5.35
C TYR A 370 -4.16 0.04 -3.82
N GLY A 371 -3.01 0.23 -3.17
CA GLY A 371 -2.87 0.36 -1.73
C GLY A 371 -2.75 -0.98 -0.99
N HIS A 372 -2.06 -0.96 0.15
CA HIS A 372 -1.91 -2.09 1.05
C HIS A 372 -3.05 -2.17 2.07
N PHE A 373 -3.81 -1.08 2.24
CA PHE A 373 -4.88 -0.94 3.23
C PHE A 373 -6.22 -0.65 2.59
N GLY A 374 -7.30 -0.98 3.31
CA GLY A 374 -8.68 -0.78 2.85
C GLY A 374 -9.08 -1.67 1.67
N ARG A 375 -8.40 -2.79 1.48
CA ARG A 375 -8.68 -3.74 0.40
C ARG A 375 -9.86 -4.64 0.79
N THR A 376 -10.86 -4.68 -0.08
CA THR A 376 -12.06 -5.54 0.07
C THR A 376 -12.16 -6.60 -1.01
N ASP A 377 -11.25 -6.58 -1.97
CA ASP A 377 -11.17 -7.48 -3.11
C ASP A 377 -10.23 -8.67 -2.86
N VAL A 378 -9.44 -8.64 -1.80
CA VAL A 378 -8.49 -9.67 -1.38
C VAL A 378 -8.59 -9.89 0.13
N ASP A 379 -8.38 -11.14 0.59
CA ASP A 379 -8.34 -11.46 2.03
C ASP A 379 -6.95 -11.16 2.59
N LEU A 380 -6.85 -10.06 3.32
CA LEU A 380 -5.62 -9.62 3.96
C LEU A 380 -5.76 -9.71 5.49
N PRO A 381 -4.85 -10.41 6.18
CA PRO A 381 -4.96 -10.62 7.63
C PRO A 381 -5.06 -9.33 8.45
N TRP A 382 -4.36 -8.27 8.05
CA TRP A 382 -4.38 -6.97 8.74
C TRP A 382 -5.64 -6.13 8.48
N GLU A 383 -6.53 -6.59 7.60
CA GLU A 383 -7.84 -5.97 7.37
C GLU A 383 -8.98 -6.68 8.12
N ARG A 384 -8.71 -7.78 8.85
CA ARG A 384 -9.71 -8.53 9.61
C ARG A 384 -10.18 -7.76 10.84
N LEU A 385 -11.42 -8.02 11.25
CA LEU A 385 -12.09 -7.38 12.39
C LEU A 385 -12.30 -8.37 13.56
N ASP A 386 -11.45 -9.36 13.69
CA ASP A 386 -11.54 -10.44 14.68
C ASP A 386 -11.13 -10.03 16.10
N ALA A 387 -10.54 -8.84 16.30
CA ALA A 387 -10.28 -8.28 17.62
C ALA A 387 -11.44 -7.38 18.15
N VAL A 388 -12.45 -7.07 17.34
CA VAL A 388 -13.53 -6.14 17.69
C VAL A 388 -14.27 -6.57 18.96
N ASP A 389 -14.64 -7.85 19.09
CA ASP A 389 -15.38 -8.31 20.27
C ASP A 389 -14.54 -8.27 21.55
N THR A 390 -13.23 -8.47 21.43
CA THR A 390 -12.30 -8.29 22.55
C THR A 390 -12.22 -6.83 22.98
N LEU A 391 -12.15 -5.91 22.01
CA LEU A 391 -12.04 -4.46 22.26
C LEU A 391 -13.35 -3.85 22.79
N LYS A 392 -14.52 -4.35 22.40
CA LYS A 392 -15.82 -3.89 22.93
C LYS A 392 -15.98 -4.05 24.44
N LYS A 393 -15.16 -4.86 25.10
CA LYS A 393 -15.15 -4.96 26.57
C LYS A 393 -14.73 -3.66 27.26
N TYR A 394 -14.15 -2.74 26.51
CA TYR A 394 -13.65 -1.48 26.99
C TYR A 394 -14.58 -0.28 26.68
N LEU A 395 -15.76 -0.52 26.04
CA LEU A 395 -16.82 0.51 25.88
C LEU A 395 -17.50 0.86 27.24
#